data_ea985a594a41bb4b8c251910c190f74d
#
_entry.id   ea985a594a41bb4b8c251910c190f74d
#
_cell.length_a   1.000
_cell.length_b   1.000
_cell.length_c   1.000
_cell.angle_alpha   90.00
_cell.angle_beta   90.00
_cell.angle_gamma   90.00
#
_symmetry.space_group_name_H-M   'P 1'
#
loop_
_entity.id
_entity.type
_entity.pdbx_description
1 polymer ?
#
loop_
_entity_poly.entity_id
_entity_poly.type
_entity_poly.pdbx_seq_one_letter_code
_entity_poly.pdbx_strand_id
1 'polypeptide(L)'
;MIHLKLGSRGHKARAWQLYLGHKSTSGYFGTKLEAATKAWQDDHALFSDGIVGPLTLAAAVEDGFEGFNPNGVGQAPAPPDATALAADAGIPVAILEALREVESSGEPNSLRFEPHIFIRLRPDLEKQIPYTRGRVVWSVVGKETDRKAFAVAFTLAPAEAIRSTSWGSFQVMGSHLLSLHDGNPEDALAAFALDPEGTSAALLARWFKHNQRARRAANSTPPNFAALALAYNGASYAKHKYHLRLAKAWRKHV
;
A
#
# COMPACT_ATOMS: atom_id res chain seq x y z
N MET A 1 17.64 0.33 4.29
CA MET A 1 16.61 0.80 5.24
C MET A 1 16.82 2.28 5.54
N ILE A 2 15.81 3.13 5.33
CA ILE A 2 15.91 4.56 5.61
C ILE A 2 15.17 4.82 6.92
N HIS A 3 15.89 4.83 8.03
CA HIS A 3 15.38 5.35 9.29
C HIS A 3 16.16 6.61 9.62
N LEU A 4 15.47 7.77 9.59
CA LEU A 4 16.01 8.98 10.18
C LEU A 4 15.47 9.13 11.59
N LYS A 5 16.35 9.33 12.54
CA LYS A 5 16.02 9.52 13.94
C LYS A 5 17.04 10.45 14.60
N LEU A 6 16.80 10.79 15.82
CA LEU A 6 17.75 11.58 16.62
C LEU A 6 19.19 11.07 16.45
N GLY A 7 20.09 11.95 16.06
CA GLY A 7 21.49 11.63 15.76
C GLY A 7 21.79 11.32 14.29
N SER A 8 20.81 11.08 13.43
CA SER A 8 21.04 10.86 11.99
C SER A 8 21.67 12.09 11.33
N ARG A 9 22.56 11.85 10.34
CA ARG A 9 23.27 12.92 9.61
C ARG A 9 23.28 12.67 8.11
N GLY A 10 23.44 13.75 7.33
CA GLY A 10 23.63 13.68 5.88
C GLY A 10 22.46 14.23 5.07
N HIS A 11 22.50 13.98 3.75
CA HIS A 11 21.56 14.55 2.79
C HIS A 11 20.09 14.17 3.07
N LYS A 12 19.83 13.00 3.59
CA LYS A 12 18.48 12.54 3.93
C LYS A 12 17.88 13.34 5.09
N ALA A 13 18.65 13.58 6.14
CA ALA A 13 18.22 14.44 7.24
C ALA A 13 17.99 15.89 6.76
N ARG A 14 18.83 16.37 5.84
CA ARG A 14 18.66 17.68 5.20
C ARG A 14 17.39 17.76 4.36
N ALA A 15 17.10 16.74 3.55
CA ALA A 15 15.87 16.69 2.74
C ALA A 15 14.63 16.73 3.64
N TRP A 16 14.64 15.96 4.72
CA TRP A 16 13.56 15.96 5.71
C TRP A 16 13.40 17.32 6.43
N GLN A 17 14.52 17.99 6.76
CA GLN A 17 14.50 19.36 7.30
C GLN A 17 13.81 20.33 6.33
N LEU A 18 14.17 20.26 5.04
CA LEU A 18 13.57 21.11 4.01
C LEU A 18 12.07 20.87 3.87
N TYR A 19 11.66 19.61 3.81
CA TYR A 19 10.26 19.22 3.71
C TYR A 19 9.42 19.75 4.87
N LEU A 20 9.91 19.67 6.10
CA LEU A 20 9.25 20.23 7.29
C LEU A 20 9.42 21.77 7.42
N GLY A 21 9.93 22.46 6.40
CA GLY A 21 10.05 23.92 6.40
C GLY A 21 11.12 24.49 7.34
N HIS A 22 12.09 23.69 7.78
CA HIS A 22 13.18 24.20 8.61
C HIS A 22 14.09 25.15 7.84
N LYS A 23 14.32 26.38 8.41
CA LYS A 23 15.22 27.37 7.82
C LYS A 23 16.69 26.91 7.83
N SER A 24 17.09 26.13 8.83
CA SER A 24 18.44 25.56 8.95
C SER A 24 18.46 24.14 8.42
N THR A 25 19.21 23.90 7.38
CA THR A 25 19.35 22.60 6.71
C THR A 25 20.74 22.01 6.93
N SER A 26 21.11 21.88 8.20
CA SER A 26 22.41 21.35 8.63
C SER A 26 22.66 19.89 8.24
N GLY A 27 21.60 19.17 7.85
CA GLY A 27 21.64 17.73 7.65
C GLY A 27 21.84 16.94 8.94
N TYR A 28 21.54 17.54 10.11
CA TYR A 28 21.57 16.86 11.40
C TYR A 28 20.15 16.71 11.97
N PHE A 29 19.76 15.50 12.25
CA PHE A 29 18.49 15.16 12.90
C PHE A 29 18.65 15.34 14.42
N GLY A 30 18.50 16.57 14.87
CA GLY A 30 18.58 16.94 16.28
C GLY A 30 17.20 16.93 16.94
N THR A 31 17.14 17.29 18.24
CA THR A 31 15.91 17.31 19.04
C THR A 31 14.80 18.19 18.47
N LYS A 32 15.16 19.31 17.81
CA LYS A 32 14.19 20.19 17.15
C LYS A 32 13.52 19.49 15.95
N LEU A 33 14.30 18.75 15.15
CA LEU A 33 13.76 18.00 14.02
C LEU A 33 12.96 16.80 14.48
N GLU A 34 13.38 16.13 15.54
CA GLU A 34 12.60 15.07 16.18
C GLU A 34 11.24 15.58 16.65
N ALA A 35 11.20 16.69 17.37
CA ALA A 35 9.95 17.31 17.83
C ALA A 35 9.04 17.73 16.67
N ALA A 36 9.61 18.31 15.60
CA ALA A 36 8.86 18.65 14.40
C ALA A 36 8.33 17.41 13.67
N THR A 37 9.13 16.32 13.65
CA THR A 37 8.69 15.04 13.08
C THR A 37 7.53 14.45 13.87
N LYS A 38 7.58 14.48 15.20
CA LYS A 38 6.48 14.02 16.07
C LYS A 38 5.20 14.82 15.83
N ALA A 39 5.29 16.14 15.77
CA ALA A 39 4.14 17.00 15.48
C ALA A 39 3.55 16.69 14.11
N TRP A 40 4.38 16.56 13.08
CA TRP A 40 3.96 16.19 11.74
C TRP A 40 3.29 14.81 11.71
N GLN A 41 3.83 13.82 12.43
CA GLN A 41 3.24 12.48 12.57
C GLN A 41 1.86 12.53 13.23
N ASP A 42 1.68 13.34 14.27
CA ASP A 42 0.39 13.56 14.93
C ASP A 42 -0.64 14.15 13.96
N ASP A 43 -0.27 15.18 13.22
CA ASP A 43 -1.13 15.84 12.23
C ASP A 43 -1.56 14.89 11.10
N HIS A 44 -0.73 13.86 10.81
CA HIS A 44 -1.00 12.84 9.79
C HIS A 44 -1.52 11.52 10.38
N ALA A 45 -1.97 11.54 11.63
CA ALA A 45 -2.54 10.39 12.30
C ALA A 45 -1.62 9.15 12.36
N LEU A 46 -0.31 9.38 12.42
CA LEU A 46 0.71 8.36 12.60
C LEU A 46 1.10 8.23 14.08
N PHE A 47 1.84 7.19 14.40
CA PHE A 47 2.47 7.06 15.71
C PHE A 47 3.63 8.08 15.83
N SER A 48 3.56 8.97 16.84
CA SER A 48 4.48 10.12 16.99
C SER A 48 5.77 9.72 17.72
N ASP A 49 6.52 8.80 17.13
CA ASP A 49 7.80 8.34 17.68
C ASP A 49 9.00 9.26 17.34
N GLY A 50 8.80 10.17 16.38
CA GLY A 50 9.86 11.04 15.87
C GLY A 50 10.85 10.35 14.95
N ILE A 51 10.52 9.16 14.46
CA ILE A 51 11.34 8.40 13.53
C ILE A 51 10.75 8.49 12.12
N VAL A 52 11.53 8.92 11.15
CA VAL A 52 11.13 8.86 9.74
C VAL A 52 11.38 7.46 9.24
N GLY A 53 10.45 6.60 9.57
CA GLY A 53 10.39 5.23 9.10
C GLY A 53 9.52 5.08 7.84
N PRO A 54 9.30 3.84 7.38
CA PRO A 54 8.51 3.58 6.18
C PRO A 54 7.10 4.18 6.20
N LEU A 55 6.40 4.15 7.35
CA LEU A 55 5.06 4.72 7.48
C LEU A 55 5.07 6.24 7.39
N THR A 56 6.02 6.90 8.07
CA THR A 56 6.22 8.34 8.00
C THR A 56 6.57 8.77 6.58
N LEU A 57 7.44 7.99 5.91
CA LEU A 57 7.83 8.27 4.54
C LEU A 57 6.66 8.10 3.56
N ALA A 58 5.85 7.06 3.72
CA ALA A 58 4.65 6.85 2.90
C ALA A 58 3.68 8.03 2.98
N ALA A 59 3.35 8.45 4.20
CA ALA A 59 2.47 9.60 4.41
C ALA A 59 3.10 10.90 3.88
N ALA A 60 4.41 11.08 4.04
CA ALA A 60 5.12 12.27 3.55
C ALA A 60 5.10 12.36 2.01
N VAL A 61 5.26 11.23 1.31
CA VAL A 61 5.16 11.20 -0.16
C VAL A 61 3.74 11.58 -0.62
N GLU A 62 2.71 11.14 0.08
CA GLU A 62 1.32 11.55 -0.17
C GLU A 62 1.09 13.05 0.08
N ASP A 63 1.81 13.62 1.05
CA ASP A 63 1.79 15.05 1.39
C ASP A 63 2.77 15.89 0.54
N GLY A 64 3.38 15.30 -0.51
CA GLY A 64 4.23 15.99 -1.47
C GLY A 64 5.73 15.93 -1.19
N PHE A 65 6.19 15.05 -0.30
CA PHE A 65 7.62 14.84 -0.12
C PHE A 65 8.24 14.15 -1.35
N GLU A 66 9.16 14.83 -2.03
CA GLU A 66 9.80 14.33 -3.25
C GLU A 66 10.86 13.22 -3.02
N GLY A 67 11.03 12.77 -1.79
CA GLY A 67 11.99 11.72 -1.44
C GLY A 67 13.39 12.22 -1.08
N PHE A 68 14.30 11.29 -0.88
CA PHE A 68 15.69 11.56 -0.45
C PHE A 68 16.69 11.62 -1.60
N ASN A 69 16.27 12.04 -2.78
CA ASN A 69 17.16 12.13 -3.93
C ASN A 69 18.28 13.17 -3.67
N PRO A 70 19.57 12.80 -3.73
CA PRO A 70 20.69 13.72 -3.50
C PRO A 70 20.78 14.82 -4.57
N ASN A 71 20.14 14.67 -5.71
CA ASN A 71 20.17 15.61 -6.82
C ASN A 71 18.91 16.50 -6.92
N GLY A 72 18.00 16.40 -5.94
CA GLY A 72 16.95 17.38 -5.72
C GLY A 72 15.90 17.50 -6.83
N VAL A 73 15.64 16.48 -7.61
CA VAL A 73 14.42 16.33 -8.45
C VAL A 73 14.28 14.86 -8.83
N GLY A 74 13.61 14.09 -8.04
CA GLY A 74 13.09 12.79 -8.46
C GLY A 74 11.65 12.99 -8.88
N GLN A 75 11.39 13.19 -10.15
CA GLN A 75 10.08 12.91 -10.70
C GLN A 75 9.74 11.48 -10.28
N ALA A 76 8.59 11.29 -9.62
CA ALA A 76 8.05 9.95 -9.44
C ALA A 76 8.14 9.27 -10.82
N PRO A 77 8.61 8.02 -10.90
CA PRO A 77 8.67 7.33 -12.19
C PRO A 77 7.31 7.50 -12.86
N ALA A 78 7.32 7.84 -14.15
CA ALA A 78 6.08 7.98 -14.90
C ALA A 78 5.24 6.71 -14.64
N PRO A 79 3.93 6.86 -14.35
CA PRO A 79 3.10 5.70 -14.06
C PRO A 79 3.29 4.67 -15.18
N PRO A 80 3.53 3.41 -14.84
CA PRO A 80 3.82 2.40 -15.86
C PRO A 80 2.67 2.33 -16.86
N ASP A 81 2.99 2.27 -18.15
CA ASP A 81 2.01 2.14 -19.21
C ASP A 81 1.11 0.92 -18.98
N ALA A 82 -0.20 1.13 -19.04
CA ALA A 82 -1.20 0.09 -18.81
C ALA A 82 -0.98 -1.13 -19.72
N THR A 83 -0.48 -0.92 -20.94
CA THR A 83 -0.15 -1.99 -21.89
C THR A 83 1.01 -2.84 -21.39
N ALA A 84 2.07 -2.21 -20.90
CA ALA A 84 3.22 -2.90 -20.34
C ALA A 84 2.84 -3.69 -19.06
N LEU A 85 2.02 -3.09 -18.20
CA LEU A 85 1.51 -3.74 -16.98
C LEU A 85 0.65 -4.97 -17.29
N ALA A 86 -0.28 -4.84 -18.23
CA ALA A 86 -1.15 -5.91 -18.67
C ALA A 86 -0.34 -7.06 -19.27
N ALA A 87 0.68 -6.74 -20.07
CA ALA A 87 1.61 -7.71 -20.66
C ALA A 87 2.39 -8.47 -19.58
N ASP A 88 2.94 -7.78 -18.57
CA ASP A 88 3.66 -8.44 -17.46
C ASP A 88 2.74 -9.33 -16.62
N ALA A 89 1.51 -8.91 -16.38
CA ALA A 89 0.49 -9.72 -15.71
C ALA A 89 -0.04 -10.87 -16.60
N GLY A 90 0.17 -10.81 -17.92
CA GLY A 90 -0.32 -11.78 -18.89
C GLY A 90 -1.84 -11.75 -19.06
N ILE A 91 -2.44 -10.55 -19.06
CA ILE A 91 -3.89 -10.31 -19.17
C ILE A 91 -4.19 -9.18 -20.18
N PRO A 92 -5.42 -9.11 -20.73
CA PRO A 92 -5.83 -7.98 -21.56
C PRO A 92 -5.84 -6.66 -20.79
N VAL A 93 -5.46 -5.55 -21.45
CA VAL A 93 -5.49 -4.18 -20.87
C VAL A 93 -6.88 -3.85 -20.32
N ALA A 94 -7.95 -4.19 -21.03
CA ALA A 94 -9.31 -3.95 -20.58
C ALA A 94 -9.66 -4.66 -19.25
N ILE A 95 -9.05 -5.81 -18.96
CA ILE A 95 -9.19 -6.49 -17.66
C ILE A 95 -8.40 -5.76 -16.59
N LEU A 96 -7.19 -5.30 -16.88
CA LEU A 96 -6.38 -4.51 -15.96
C LEU A 96 -7.15 -3.26 -15.50
N GLU A 97 -7.66 -2.49 -16.46
CA GLU A 97 -8.40 -1.26 -16.16
C GLU A 97 -9.72 -1.52 -15.42
N ALA A 98 -10.41 -2.60 -15.75
CA ALA A 98 -11.60 -3.02 -15.03
C ALA A 98 -11.30 -3.37 -13.55
N LEU A 99 -10.20 -4.06 -13.29
CA LEU A 99 -9.74 -4.36 -11.92
C LEU A 99 -9.38 -3.07 -11.17
N ARG A 100 -8.61 -2.17 -11.80
CA ARG A 100 -8.22 -0.88 -11.22
C ARG A 100 -9.45 -0.06 -10.80
N GLU A 101 -10.46 0.06 -11.69
CA GLU A 101 -11.70 0.79 -11.40
C GLU A 101 -12.49 0.17 -10.24
N VAL A 102 -12.58 -1.16 -10.20
CA VAL A 102 -13.44 -1.86 -9.22
C VAL A 102 -12.81 -1.91 -7.84
N GLU A 103 -11.48 -2.01 -7.73
CA GLU A 103 -10.80 -2.21 -6.45
C GLU A 103 -10.57 -0.91 -5.67
N SER A 104 -9.98 0.08 -6.29
CA SER A 104 -9.56 1.30 -5.57
C SER A 104 -10.04 2.60 -6.20
N SER A 105 -10.82 2.54 -7.28
CA SER A 105 -11.12 3.71 -8.12
C SER A 105 -9.86 4.36 -8.69
N GLY A 106 -8.78 3.59 -8.83
CA GLY A 106 -7.49 4.04 -9.36
C GLY A 106 -6.52 4.64 -8.33
N GLU A 107 -6.85 4.60 -7.04
CA GLU A 107 -6.01 5.17 -5.99
C GLU A 107 -4.76 4.31 -5.71
N PRO A 108 -3.56 4.72 -6.16
CA PRO A 108 -2.35 3.90 -6.02
C PRO A 108 -1.87 3.76 -4.57
N ASN A 109 -2.09 4.78 -3.75
CA ASN A 109 -1.72 4.78 -2.33
C ASN A 109 -2.75 4.10 -1.44
N SER A 110 -3.72 3.39 -2.02
CA SER A 110 -4.78 2.74 -1.26
C SER A 110 -4.21 1.62 -0.41
N LEU A 111 -4.54 1.66 0.88
CA LEU A 111 -4.19 0.66 1.86
C LEU A 111 -5.46 0.29 2.64
N ARG A 112 -5.73 -1.00 2.79
CA ARG A 112 -6.84 -1.50 3.58
C ARG A 112 -6.34 -2.57 4.53
N PHE A 113 -6.25 -2.21 5.80
CA PHE A 113 -5.88 -3.13 6.87
C PHE A 113 -7.09 -3.99 7.27
N GLU A 114 -6.85 -5.29 7.46
CA GLU A 114 -7.86 -6.29 7.84
C GLU A 114 -7.56 -6.82 9.26
N PRO A 115 -8.05 -6.14 10.32
CA PRO A 115 -7.73 -6.50 11.70
C PRO A 115 -8.05 -7.95 12.03
N HIS A 116 -9.14 -8.52 11.47
CA HIS A 116 -9.52 -9.90 11.71
C HIS A 116 -8.53 -10.92 11.12
N ILE A 117 -7.81 -10.56 10.05
CA ILE A 117 -6.73 -11.39 9.50
C ILE A 117 -5.51 -11.29 10.42
N PHE A 118 -5.15 -10.07 10.85
CA PHE A 118 -4.04 -9.85 11.77
C PHE A 118 -4.21 -10.61 13.08
N ILE A 119 -5.38 -10.48 13.71
CA ILE A 119 -5.69 -11.17 14.98
C ILE A 119 -5.65 -12.69 14.82
N ARG A 120 -6.03 -13.22 13.66
CA ARG A 120 -5.90 -14.66 13.37
C ARG A 120 -4.45 -15.11 13.29
N LEU A 121 -3.56 -14.28 12.76
CA LEU A 121 -2.12 -14.55 12.69
C LEU A 121 -1.44 -14.30 14.05
N ARG A 122 -1.91 -13.32 14.81
CA ARG A 122 -1.36 -12.90 16.11
C ARG A 122 -2.48 -12.70 17.15
N PRO A 123 -3.09 -13.79 17.62
CA PRO A 123 -4.16 -13.72 18.62
C PRO A 123 -3.69 -13.13 19.95
N ASP A 124 -2.40 -13.25 20.27
CA ASP A 124 -1.75 -12.67 21.45
C ASP A 124 -1.77 -11.12 21.46
N LEU A 125 -1.90 -10.49 20.27
CA LEU A 125 -1.90 -9.03 20.12
C LEU A 125 -3.32 -8.41 19.98
N GLU A 126 -4.38 -9.20 20.06
CA GLU A 126 -5.76 -8.73 19.83
C GLU A 126 -6.11 -7.48 20.64
N LYS A 127 -5.72 -7.43 21.91
CA LYS A 127 -6.04 -6.31 22.83
C LYS A 127 -5.23 -5.04 22.57
N GLN A 128 -4.16 -5.14 21.78
CA GLN A 128 -3.26 -4.02 21.49
C GLN A 128 -3.61 -3.32 20.17
N ILE A 129 -4.47 -3.93 19.35
CA ILE A 129 -4.92 -3.34 18.08
C ILE A 129 -6.20 -2.53 18.35
N PRO A 130 -6.32 -1.30 17.82
CA PRO A 130 -7.53 -0.50 17.90
C PRO A 130 -8.64 -1.11 17.03
N TYR A 131 -9.26 -2.17 17.55
CA TYR A 131 -10.26 -2.99 16.87
C TYR A 131 -11.43 -3.27 17.82
N THR A 132 -12.66 -3.14 17.31
CA THR A 132 -13.88 -3.45 18.08
C THR A 132 -14.50 -4.72 17.52
N ARG A 133 -14.48 -5.81 18.31
CA ARG A 133 -15.17 -7.08 17.99
C ARG A 133 -16.66 -6.83 17.70
N GLY A 134 -17.17 -7.44 16.64
CA GLY A 134 -18.59 -7.42 16.28
C GLY A 134 -19.05 -6.29 15.38
N ARG A 135 -18.24 -5.28 15.16
CA ARG A 135 -18.39 -4.42 14.00
C ARG A 135 -17.37 -4.85 12.98
N VAL A 136 -17.84 -5.59 11.99
CA VAL A 136 -17.16 -5.62 10.70
C VAL A 136 -17.30 -4.20 10.17
N VAL A 137 -16.33 -3.38 10.48
CA VAL A 137 -16.33 -1.95 10.21
C VAL A 137 -15.88 -1.76 8.76
N TRP A 138 -16.54 -2.48 7.87
CA TRP A 138 -16.38 -2.34 6.43
C TRP A 138 -16.84 -0.98 5.92
N SER A 139 -17.60 -0.23 6.72
CA SER A 139 -18.23 1.01 6.29
C SER A 139 -17.86 2.26 7.09
N VAL A 140 -17.10 2.14 8.19
CA VAL A 140 -16.86 3.28 9.10
C VAL A 140 -15.38 3.55 9.33
N VAL A 141 -14.50 2.64 8.89
CA VAL A 141 -13.07 2.86 8.99
C VAL A 141 -12.66 3.65 7.76
N GLY A 142 -12.64 4.96 7.89
CA GLY A 142 -12.04 5.83 6.88
C GLY A 142 -10.57 5.46 6.66
N LYS A 143 -10.00 5.88 5.54
CA LYS A 143 -8.58 5.68 5.18
C LYS A 143 -7.62 5.95 6.36
N GLU A 144 -7.93 6.93 7.18
CA GLU A 144 -7.16 7.33 8.36
C GLU A 144 -7.16 6.26 9.47
N THR A 145 -8.30 5.64 9.74
CA THR A 145 -8.40 4.62 10.80
C THR A 145 -7.70 3.32 10.41
N ASP A 146 -7.76 2.93 9.13
CA ASP A 146 -7.00 1.79 8.60
C ASP A 146 -5.50 2.02 8.73
N ARG A 147 -5.02 3.23 8.43
CA ARG A 147 -3.61 3.59 8.57
C ARG A 147 -3.15 3.58 10.03
N LYS A 148 -3.94 4.13 10.95
CA LYS A 148 -3.65 4.10 12.39
C LYS A 148 -3.57 2.67 12.92
N ALA A 149 -4.55 1.84 12.60
CA ALA A 149 -4.58 0.44 13.02
C ALA A 149 -3.40 -0.35 12.42
N PHE A 150 -3.09 -0.12 11.14
CA PHE A 150 -1.94 -0.70 10.47
C PHE A 150 -0.63 -0.27 11.13
N ALA A 151 -0.47 1.01 11.47
CA ALA A 151 0.74 1.52 12.11
C ALA A 151 1.00 0.83 13.45
N VAL A 152 -0.02 0.68 14.29
CA VAL A 152 0.09 -0.07 15.55
C VAL A 152 0.44 -1.54 15.27
N ALA A 153 -0.26 -2.19 14.35
CA ALA A 153 0.01 -3.58 14.00
C ALA A 153 1.44 -3.77 13.46
N PHE A 154 1.91 -2.84 12.62
CA PHE A 154 3.25 -2.89 12.06
C PHE A 154 4.35 -2.73 13.13
N THR A 155 4.14 -1.89 14.13
CA THR A 155 5.07 -1.76 15.27
C THR A 155 5.18 -3.05 16.08
N LEU A 156 4.06 -3.77 16.23
CA LEU A 156 3.98 -4.98 17.05
C LEU A 156 4.43 -6.25 16.31
N ALA A 157 4.04 -6.38 15.05
CA ALA A 157 4.31 -7.55 14.23
C ALA A 157 4.34 -7.15 12.72
N PRO A 158 5.47 -6.62 12.22
CA PRO A 158 5.57 -6.00 10.90
C PRO A 158 5.13 -6.90 9.74
N ALA A 159 5.62 -8.13 9.70
CA ALA A 159 5.32 -9.05 8.61
C ALA A 159 3.83 -9.45 8.59
N GLU A 160 3.24 -9.69 9.75
CA GLU A 160 1.82 -10.02 9.89
C GLU A 160 0.93 -8.84 9.58
N ALA A 161 1.34 -7.62 9.92
CA ALA A 161 0.64 -6.40 9.55
C ALA A 161 0.56 -6.25 8.02
N ILE A 162 1.70 -6.40 7.32
CA ILE A 162 1.71 -6.37 5.86
C ILE A 162 0.83 -7.49 5.27
N ARG A 163 0.96 -8.74 5.75
CA ARG A 163 0.13 -9.88 5.29
C ARG A 163 -1.36 -9.64 5.45
N SER A 164 -1.74 -8.86 6.43
CA SER A 164 -3.13 -8.56 6.78
C SER A 164 -3.67 -7.32 6.10
N THR A 165 -2.96 -6.79 5.12
CA THR A 165 -3.31 -5.55 4.42
C THR A 165 -3.42 -5.80 2.93
N SER A 166 -4.43 -5.19 2.30
CA SER A 166 -4.56 -5.08 0.85
C SER A 166 -3.91 -3.79 0.37
N TRP A 167 -3.16 -3.85 -0.75
CA TRP A 167 -2.24 -2.79 -1.18
C TRP A 167 -2.53 -2.27 -2.57
N GLY A 168 -2.49 -0.94 -2.70
CA GLY A 168 -2.42 -0.21 -3.96
C GLY A 168 -3.66 -0.24 -4.82
N SER A 169 -3.51 0.16 -6.06
CA SER A 169 -4.59 0.29 -7.05
C SER A 169 -5.41 -0.99 -7.25
N PHE A 170 -4.79 -2.15 -7.02
CA PHE A 170 -5.40 -3.46 -7.25
C PHE A 170 -5.77 -4.21 -5.97
N GLN A 171 -5.55 -3.64 -4.80
CA GLN A 171 -5.89 -4.23 -3.49
C GLN A 171 -5.39 -5.68 -3.32
N VAL A 172 -4.16 -5.95 -3.78
CA VAL A 172 -3.53 -7.28 -3.66
C VAL A 172 -3.03 -7.48 -2.23
N MET A 173 -3.25 -8.67 -1.66
CA MET A 173 -2.84 -9.00 -0.31
C MET A 173 -1.33 -8.94 -0.11
N GLY A 174 -0.90 -8.42 1.04
CA GLY A 174 0.49 -8.13 1.36
C GLY A 174 1.42 -9.33 1.49
N SER A 175 0.91 -10.56 1.47
CA SER A 175 1.75 -11.75 1.33
C SER A 175 2.57 -11.73 0.04
N HIS A 176 2.00 -11.19 -1.04
CA HIS A 176 2.70 -10.99 -2.30
C HIS A 176 3.73 -9.86 -2.21
N LEU A 177 3.41 -8.80 -1.48
CA LEU A 177 4.33 -7.68 -1.24
C LEU A 177 5.58 -8.15 -0.48
N LEU A 178 5.41 -8.89 0.61
CA LEU A 178 6.53 -9.50 1.33
C LEU A 178 7.39 -10.40 0.45
N SER A 179 6.74 -11.19 -0.43
CA SER A 179 7.46 -12.10 -1.31
C SER A 179 8.26 -11.38 -2.40
N LEU A 180 7.95 -10.13 -2.74
CA LEU A 180 8.76 -9.30 -3.65
C LEU A 180 10.04 -8.78 -2.97
N HIS A 181 10.10 -8.81 -1.64
CA HIS A 181 11.17 -8.27 -0.81
C HIS A 181 11.76 -9.31 0.15
N ASP A 182 11.83 -10.58 -0.27
CA ASP A 182 12.44 -11.71 0.47
C ASP A 182 11.91 -11.86 1.91
N GLY A 183 10.66 -11.45 2.12
CA GLY A 183 10.00 -11.49 3.43
C GLY A 183 10.34 -10.32 4.35
N ASN A 184 11.15 -9.35 3.92
CA ASN A 184 11.50 -8.18 4.71
C ASN A 184 10.34 -7.16 4.71
N PRO A 185 9.66 -6.92 5.84
CA PRO A 185 8.49 -6.06 5.89
C PRO A 185 8.83 -4.57 5.73
N GLU A 186 10.01 -4.15 6.15
CA GLU A 186 10.42 -2.75 6.10
C GLU A 186 10.82 -2.35 4.68
N ASP A 187 11.54 -3.23 3.97
CA ASP A 187 11.85 -3.02 2.56
C ASP A 187 10.59 -3.05 1.69
N ALA A 188 9.66 -3.95 2.00
CA ALA A 188 8.36 -4.06 1.35
C ALA A 188 7.55 -2.76 1.49
N LEU A 189 7.45 -2.23 2.72
CA LEU A 189 6.72 -1.00 2.98
C LEU A 189 7.41 0.22 2.36
N ALA A 190 8.75 0.29 2.44
CA ALA A 190 9.52 1.36 1.82
C ALA A 190 9.37 1.39 0.29
N ALA A 191 9.38 0.23 -0.36
CA ALA A 191 9.17 0.14 -1.80
C ALA A 191 7.77 0.63 -2.20
N PHE A 192 6.74 0.20 -1.46
CA PHE A 192 5.37 0.69 -1.70
C PHE A 192 5.26 2.20 -1.49
N ALA A 193 5.90 2.75 -0.45
CA ALA A 193 5.87 4.18 -0.16
C ALA A 193 6.57 5.03 -1.24
N LEU A 194 7.65 4.50 -1.83
CA LEU A 194 8.44 5.23 -2.83
C LEU A 194 7.82 5.18 -4.23
N ASP A 195 7.17 4.06 -4.57
CA ASP A 195 6.53 3.84 -5.87
C ASP A 195 5.28 2.99 -5.69
N PRO A 196 4.16 3.59 -5.26
CA PRO A 196 2.92 2.85 -5.00
C PRO A 196 2.33 2.23 -6.27
N GLU A 197 2.40 2.94 -7.41
CA GLU A 197 1.84 2.45 -8.68
C GLU A 197 2.66 1.30 -9.26
N GLY A 198 3.98 1.46 -9.35
CA GLY A 198 4.86 0.39 -9.82
C GLY A 198 4.82 -0.84 -8.91
N THR A 199 4.78 -0.62 -7.60
CA THR A 199 4.63 -1.72 -6.62
C THR A 199 3.29 -2.42 -6.79
N SER A 200 2.18 -1.66 -6.94
CA SER A 200 0.84 -2.23 -7.20
C SER A 200 0.82 -3.08 -8.47
N ALA A 201 1.47 -2.61 -9.51
CA ALA A 201 1.63 -3.32 -10.78
C ALA A 201 2.40 -4.64 -10.61
N ALA A 202 3.54 -4.59 -9.93
CA ALA A 202 4.35 -5.78 -9.65
C ALA A 202 3.56 -6.81 -8.80
N LEU A 203 2.77 -6.35 -7.83
CA LEU A 203 1.88 -7.19 -7.03
C LEU A 203 0.83 -7.89 -7.89
N LEU A 204 0.17 -7.16 -8.78
CA LEU A 204 -0.83 -7.73 -9.68
C LEU A 204 -0.21 -8.77 -10.63
N ALA A 205 0.92 -8.43 -11.25
CA ALA A 205 1.65 -9.33 -12.14
C ALA A 205 2.04 -10.62 -11.43
N ARG A 206 2.62 -10.49 -10.22
CA ARG A 206 2.95 -11.64 -9.39
C ARG A 206 1.73 -12.47 -9.04
N TRP A 207 0.62 -11.83 -8.66
CA TRP A 207 -0.61 -12.54 -8.34
C TRP A 207 -1.13 -13.36 -9.53
N PHE A 208 -1.16 -12.80 -10.73
CA PHE A 208 -1.58 -13.53 -11.94
C PHE A 208 -0.59 -14.64 -12.34
N LYS A 209 0.72 -14.42 -12.16
CA LYS A 209 1.75 -15.47 -12.39
C LYS A 209 1.50 -16.71 -11.53
N HIS A 210 1.06 -16.52 -10.28
CA HIS A 210 0.76 -17.61 -9.34
C HIS A 210 -0.69 -18.11 -9.42
N ASN A 211 -1.57 -17.42 -10.14
CA ASN A 211 -2.98 -17.78 -10.27
C ASN A 211 -3.38 -18.05 -11.72
N GLN A 212 -2.98 -19.24 -12.22
CA GLN A 212 -3.27 -19.63 -13.60
C GLN A 212 -4.77 -19.69 -13.90
N ARG A 213 -5.62 -20.02 -12.90
CA ARG A 213 -7.09 -20.06 -13.07
C ARG A 213 -7.63 -18.66 -13.37
N ALA A 214 -7.19 -17.66 -12.61
CA ALA A 214 -7.55 -16.27 -12.85
C ALA A 214 -7.06 -15.80 -14.22
N ARG A 215 -5.82 -16.09 -14.56
CA ARG A 215 -5.22 -15.72 -15.85
C ARG A 215 -5.99 -16.34 -17.03
N ARG A 216 -6.38 -17.62 -16.96
CA ARG A 216 -7.21 -18.24 -18.00
C ARG A 216 -8.58 -17.58 -18.10
N ALA A 217 -9.22 -17.27 -16.96
CA ALA A 217 -10.52 -16.61 -16.93
C ALA A 217 -10.47 -15.19 -17.53
N ALA A 218 -9.39 -14.44 -17.26
CA ALA A 218 -9.16 -13.11 -17.83
C ALA A 218 -8.94 -13.13 -19.35
N ASN A 219 -8.29 -14.18 -19.87
CA ASN A 219 -7.94 -14.32 -21.29
C ASN A 219 -8.98 -15.12 -22.12
N SER A 220 -10.09 -15.56 -21.55
CA SER A 220 -11.16 -16.20 -22.34
C SER A 220 -11.95 -15.16 -23.15
N THR A 221 -12.59 -15.60 -24.23
CA THR A 221 -13.36 -14.73 -25.13
C THR A 221 -14.82 -15.19 -25.18
N PRO A 222 -15.76 -14.46 -24.54
CA PRO A 222 -15.56 -13.31 -23.65
C PRO A 222 -14.90 -13.71 -22.32
N PRO A 223 -14.33 -12.75 -21.55
CA PRO A 223 -13.75 -13.05 -20.25
C PRO A 223 -14.72 -13.72 -19.28
N ASN A 224 -14.25 -14.73 -18.55
CA ASN A 224 -15.08 -15.41 -17.54
C ASN A 224 -15.02 -14.63 -16.22
N PHE A 225 -15.88 -13.61 -16.11
CA PHE A 225 -15.91 -12.73 -14.93
C PHE A 225 -16.27 -13.45 -13.63
N ALA A 226 -17.08 -14.52 -13.68
CA ALA A 226 -17.42 -15.30 -12.49
C ALA A 226 -16.21 -16.07 -11.96
N ALA A 227 -15.45 -16.73 -12.83
CA ALA A 227 -14.23 -17.43 -12.44
C ALA A 227 -13.12 -16.46 -11.98
N LEU A 228 -12.97 -15.33 -12.67
CA LEU A 228 -12.02 -14.28 -12.27
C LEU A 228 -12.39 -13.69 -10.90
N ALA A 229 -13.66 -13.34 -10.70
CA ALA A 229 -14.17 -12.80 -9.44
C ALA A 229 -14.01 -13.78 -8.27
N LEU A 230 -14.27 -15.06 -8.51
CA LEU A 230 -14.07 -16.12 -7.51
C LEU A 230 -12.59 -16.22 -7.11
N ALA A 231 -11.69 -16.16 -8.07
CA ALA A 231 -10.25 -16.25 -7.81
C ALA A 231 -9.71 -15.01 -7.08
N TYR A 232 -10.24 -13.83 -7.41
CA TYR A 232 -9.75 -12.53 -6.88
C TYR A 232 -10.36 -12.20 -5.52
N ASN A 233 -11.67 -12.34 -5.39
CA ASN A 233 -12.44 -11.87 -4.20
C ASN A 233 -13.01 -13.03 -3.35
N GLY A 234 -12.65 -14.27 -3.68
CA GLY A 234 -13.11 -15.44 -2.93
C GLY A 234 -14.59 -15.75 -3.10
N ALA A 235 -15.11 -16.67 -2.27
CA ALA A 235 -16.48 -17.21 -2.40
C ALA A 235 -17.60 -16.17 -2.24
N SER A 236 -17.32 -15.07 -1.56
CA SER A 236 -18.29 -13.99 -1.32
C SER A 236 -18.54 -13.08 -2.53
N TYR A 237 -17.84 -13.28 -3.64
CA TYR A 237 -17.91 -12.39 -4.82
C TYR A 237 -19.34 -12.21 -5.36
N ALA A 238 -20.14 -13.27 -5.31
CA ALA A 238 -21.52 -13.25 -5.82
C ALA A 238 -22.43 -12.37 -4.96
N LYS A 239 -22.27 -12.44 -3.61
CA LYS A 239 -23.03 -11.62 -2.65
C LYS A 239 -22.83 -10.12 -2.91
N HIS A 240 -21.61 -9.72 -3.28
CA HIS A 240 -21.24 -8.32 -3.56
C HIS A 240 -21.34 -7.97 -5.05
N LYS A 241 -21.89 -8.87 -5.87
CA LYS A 241 -22.04 -8.69 -7.33
C LYS A 241 -20.72 -8.29 -8.03
N TYR A 242 -19.58 -8.74 -7.47
CA TYR A 242 -18.26 -8.34 -7.93
C TYR A 242 -18.03 -8.65 -9.42
N HIS A 243 -18.42 -9.85 -9.88
CA HIS A 243 -18.33 -10.25 -11.28
C HIS A 243 -19.14 -9.36 -12.23
N LEU A 244 -20.29 -8.82 -11.77
CA LEU A 244 -21.10 -7.89 -12.56
C LEU A 244 -20.44 -6.51 -12.63
N ARG A 245 -19.81 -6.07 -11.55
CA ARG A 245 -19.05 -4.82 -11.50
C ARG A 245 -17.85 -4.89 -12.45
N LEU A 246 -17.09 -5.99 -12.43
CA LEU A 246 -15.98 -6.23 -13.36
C LEU A 246 -16.45 -6.23 -14.82
N ALA A 247 -17.53 -6.95 -15.13
CA ALA A 247 -18.08 -6.99 -16.48
C ALA A 247 -18.55 -5.60 -16.95
N LYS A 248 -19.13 -4.81 -16.05
CA LYS A 248 -19.56 -3.41 -16.35
C LYS A 248 -18.35 -2.52 -16.61
N ALA A 249 -17.33 -2.58 -15.76
CA ALA A 249 -16.11 -1.80 -15.92
C ALA A 249 -15.39 -2.19 -17.22
N TRP A 250 -15.21 -3.48 -17.48
CA TRP A 250 -14.56 -3.99 -18.70
C TRP A 250 -15.17 -3.45 -19.98
N ARG A 251 -16.50 -3.35 -20.07
CA ARG A 251 -17.20 -2.81 -21.27
C ARG A 251 -16.86 -1.36 -21.61
N LYS A 252 -16.25 -0.63 -20.69
CA LYS A 252 -15.81 0.75 -20.93
C LYS A 252 -14.43 0.82 -21.60
N HIS A 253 -13.71 -0.32 -21.62
CA HIS A 253 -12.32 -0.39 -22.04
C HIS A 253 -12.10 -1.30 -23.26
N VAL A 254 -13.18 -1.75 -23.91
CA VAL A 254 -13.17 -2.57 -25.15
C VAL A 254 -13.75 -1.84 -26.33
#